data_ff3d0cbefdf888f9d6344f9b5c2fd066
#
_entry.id   ff3d0cbefdf888f9d6344f9b5c2fd066
#
_cell.length_a   1.000
_cell.length_b   1.000
_cell.length_c   1.000
_cell.angle_alpha   90.00
_cell.angle_beta   90.00
_cell.angle_gamma   90.00
#
_symmetry.space_group_name_H-M   'P 1'
#
loop_
_entity.id
_entity.type
_entity.pdbx_description
1 polymer ?
#
loop_
_entity_poly.entity_id
_entity_poly.type
_entity_poly.pdbx_seq_one_letter_code
_entity_poly.pdbx_strand_id
1 'polypeptide(L)'
;MTADTRIKQAEVLYERAVFGGDSSALVTGDLALDAVEADLALARGRLIHARFLDERIEDARELELFERAAMLYGRVSNVRGEGEALFWVGTFHQVVRDDMQTALPAFTRALDFASQADDQLTMSYALRHLGFAEHMAGQLEAARAHFEESTRLRRRLGFLPGVAANLIALAQLAAEQHREDDAAALLKEATELAESTGSDGVLRWVTGARERLNLQ
;
A
#
# COMPACT_ATOMS: atom_id res chain seq x y z
N MET A 1 22.77 15.18 -5.48
CA MET A 1 22.19 13.82 -5.37
C MET A 1 23.29 12.82 -5.70
N THR A 2 23.55 11.87 -4.81
CA THR A 2 24.51 10.77 -5.06
C THR A 2 23.81 9.67 -5.86
N ALA A 3 24.52 9.05 -6.81
CA ALA A 3 24.00 7.89 -7.55
C ALA A 3 23.76 6.72 -6.57
N ASP A 4 22.77 5.89 -6.90
CA ASP A 4 22.49 4.67 -6.13
C ASP A 4 23.74 3.78 -6.09
N THR A 5 24.07 3.27 -4.92
CA THR A 5 25.29 2.47 -4.71
C THR A 5 25.29 1.17 -5.52
N ARG A 6 24.11 0.61 -5.81
CA ARG A 6 23.96 -0.60 -6.62
C ARG A 6 24.32 -0.38 -8.09
N ILE A 7 24.04 0.82 -8.63
CA ILE A 7 24.44 1.21 -9.99
C ILE A 7 25.98 1.29 -10.06
N LYS A 8 26.63 1.92 -9.07
CA LYS A 8 28.09 1.95 -9.00
C LYS A 8 28.70 0.56 -8.86
N GLN A 9 28.06 -0.31 -8.10
CA GLN A 9 28.49 -1.70 -7.96
C GLN A 9 28.45 -2.43 -9.31
N ALA A 10 27.40 -2.22 -10.10
CA ALA A 10 27.26 -2.81 -11.44
C ALA A 10 28.40 -2.35 -12.38
N GLU A 11 28.83 -1.07 -12.31
CA GLU A 11 29.99 -0.57 -13.06
C GLU A 11 31.27 -1.32 -12.69
N VAL A 12 31.53 -1.54 -11.41
CA VAL A 12 32.70 -2.30 -10.92
C VAL A 12 32.64 -3.76 -11.36
N LEU A 13 31.44 -4.34 -11.33
CA LEU A 13 31.22 -5.74 -11.77
C LEU A 13 31.44 -5.89 -13.29
N TYR A 14 31.06 -4.89 -14.09
CA TYR A 14 31.37 -4.84 -15.50
C TYR A 14 32.89 -4.86 -15.75
N GLU A 15 33.67 -4.00 -15.07
CA GLU A 15 35.12 -3.98 -15.19
C GLU A 15 35.75 -5.32 -14.78
N ARG A 16 35.27 -5.92 -13.71
CA ARG A 16 35.71 -7.24 -13.24
C ARG A 16 35.45 -8.34 -14.28
N ALA A 17 34.29 -8.31 -14.93
CA ALA A 17 33.96 -9.27 -15.98
C ALA A 17 34.83 -9.08 -17.21
N VAL A 18 34.98 -7.83 -17.71
CA VAL A 18 35.67 -7.53 -18.97
C VAL A 18 37.18 -7.64 -18.82
N PHE A 19 37.76 -7.05 -17.78
CA PHE A 19 39.23 -7.01 -17.61
C PHE A 19 39.76 -8.10 -16.69
N GLY A 20 38.91 -8.59 -15.74
CA GLY A 20 39.30 -9.67 -14.82
C GLY A 20 38.93 -11.08 -15.31
N GLY A 21 38.14 -11.19 -16.38
CA GLY A 21 37.70 -12.48 -16.93
C GLY A 21 36.66 -13.21 -16.07
N ASP A 22 36.04 -12.53 -15.10
CA ASP A 22 35.05 -13.13 -14.20
C ASP A 22 33.63 -12.95 -14.75
N SER A 23 33.18 -13.90 -15.57
CA SER A 23 31.82 -13.88 -16.15
C SER A 23 30.70 -13.97 -15.10
N SER A 24 30.96 -14.49 -13.90
CA SER A 24 29.97 -14.57 -12.82
C SER A 24 29.60 -13.19 -12.27
N ALA A 25 30.47 -12.19 -12.43
CA ALA A 25 30.22 -10.81 -12.05
C ALA A 25 29.03 -10.19 -12.80
N LEU A 26 28.76 -10.62 -14.05
CA LEU A 26 27.63 -10.11 -14.84
C LEU A 26 26.29 -10.47 -14.20
N VAL A 27 26.12 -11.71 -13.77
CA VAL A 27 24.88 -12.16 -13.11
C VAL A 27 24.63 -11.37 -11.82
N THR A 28 25.69 -11.12 -11.04
CA THR A 28 25.59 -10.32 -9.82
C THR A 28 25.22 -8.86 -10.14
N GLY A 29 25.78 -8.32 -11.21
CA GLY A 29 25.45 -6.97 -11.70
C GLY A 29 24.01 -6.84 -12.13
N ASP A 30 23.50 -7.81 -12.90
CA ASP A 30 22.10 -7.86 -13.37
C ASP A 30 21.13 -7.88 -12.19
N LEU A 31 21.37 -8.75 -11.18
CA LEU A 31 20.51 -8.80 -9.98
C LEU A 31 20.53 -7.49 -9.19
N ALA A 32 21.67 -6.82 -9.12
CA ALA A 32 21.76 -5.52 -8.46
C ALA A 32 20.94 -4.46 -9.22
N LEU A 33 20.97 -4.48 -10.56
CA LEU A 33 20.19 -3.58 -11.41
C LEU A 33 18.70 -3.91 -11.40
N ASP A 34 18.32 -5.19 -11.37
CA ASP A 34 16.93 -5.62 -11.19
C ASP A 34 16.31 -5.03 -9.92
N ALA A 35 17.06 -5.00 -8.82
CA ALA A 35 16.59 -4.39 -7.58
C ALA A 35 16.39 -2.87 -7.71
N VAL A 36 17.27 -2.17 -8.43
CA VAL A 36 17.12 -0.73 -8.70
C VAL A 36 15.93 -0.44 -9.60
N GLU A 37 15.75 -1.26 -10.64
CA GLU A 37 14.62 -1.15 -11.57
C GLU A 37 13.30 -1.39 -10.84
N ALA A 38 13.23 -2.36 -9.94
CA ALA A 38 12.06 -2.64 -9.11
C ALA A 38 11.67 -1.43 -8.24
N ASP A 39 12.65 -0.85 -7.52
CA ASP A 39 12.43 0.34 -6.71
C ASP A 39 11.90 1.52 -7.55
N LEU A 40 12.49 1.73 -8.73
CA LEU A 40 12.08 2.80 -9.63
C LEU A 40 10.67 2.57 -10.20
N ALA A 41 10.36 1.34 -10.62
CA ALA A 41 9.05 0.97 -11.13
C ALA A 41 7.97 1.18 -10.07
N LEU A 42 8.19 0.67 -8.85
CA LEU A 42 7.28 0.86 -7.73
C LEU A 42 7.05 2.34 -7.42
N ALA A 43 8.12 3.12 -7.33
CA ALA A 43 8.02 4.56 -7.05
C ALA A 43 7.23 5.31 -8.14
N ARG A 44 7.47 5.02 -9.42
CA ARG A 44 6.72 5.63 -10.53
C ARG A 44 5.26 5.24 -10.54
N GLY A 45 4.94 3.97 -10.32
CA GLY A 45 3.56 3.49 -10.22
C GLY A 45 2.79 4.24 -9.14
N ARG A 46 3.39 4.41 -7.95
CA ARG A 46 2.77 5.18 -6.84
C ARG A 46 2.51 6.65 -7.19
N LEU A 47 3.38 7.29 -7.96
CA LEU A 47 3.14 8.66 -8.43
C LEU A 47 2.00 8.72 -9.46
N ILE A 48 1.88 7.71 -10.33
CA ILE A 48 0.76 7.61 -11.28
C ILE A 48 -0.55 7.40 -10.52
N HIS A 49 -0.55 6.49 -9.53
CA HIS A 49 -1.70 6.27 -8.65
C HIS A 49 -2.16 7.57 -7.95
N ALA A 50 -1.21 8.34 -7.45
CA ALA A 50 -1.54 9.63 -6.82
C ALA A 50 -2.22 10.60 -7.78
N ARG A 51 -1.82 10.64 -9.06
CA ARG A 51 -2.51 11.44 -10.09
C ARG A 51 -3.91 10.91 -10.35
N PHE A 52 -4.08 9.58 -10.45
CA PHE A 52 -5.41 8.98 -10.61
C PHE A 52 -6.34 9.38 -9.46
N LEU A 53 -5.87 9.46 -8.23
CA LEU A 53 -6.71 9.86 -7.09
C LEU A 53 -7.26 11.30 -7.24
N ASP A 54 -6.54 12.17 -7.93
CA ASP A 54 -6.93 13.56 -8.20
C ASP A 54 -7.75 13.67 -9.49
N GLU A 55 -7.24 13.15 -10.59
CA GLU A 55 -7.76 13.36 -11.94
C GLU A 55 -8.83 12.33 -12.37
N ARG A 56 -8.84 11.15 -11.75
CA ARG A 56 -9.68 9.99 -12.08
C ARG A 56 -9.49 9.51 -13.53
N ILE A 57 -8.29 9.69 -14.08
CA ILE A 57 -7.89 9.22 -15.40
C ILE A 57 -6.92 8.06 -15.23
N GLU A 58 -7.32 6.88 -15.77
CA GLU A 58 -6.47 5.70 -15.77
C GLU A 58 -5.26 5.87 -16.69
N ASP A 59 -4.07 5.51 -16.19
CA ASP A 59 -2.85 5.36 -16.98
C ASP A 59 -2.45 3.87 -16.99
N ALA A 60 -2.49 3.23 -18.17
CA ALA A 60 -2.19 1.81 -18.31
C ALA A 60 -0.80 1.42 -17.78
N ARG A 61 0.14 2.35 -17.75
CA ARG A 61 1.49 2.11 -17.21
C ARG A 61 1.50 1.84 -15.70
N GLU A 62 0.45 2.23 -14.98
CA GLU A 62 0.40 2.05 -13.52
C GLU A 62 0.49 0.57 -13.15
N LEU A 63 -0.38 -0.27 -13.73
CA LEU A 63 -0.38 -1.70 -13.48
C LEU A 63 0.93 -2.35 -13.95
N GLU A 64 1.38 -2.04 -15.17
CA GLU A 64 2.61 -2.56 -15.73
C GLU A 64 3.83 -2.33 -14.82
N LEU A 65 3.91 -1.14 -14.20
CA LEU A 65 4.99 -0.78 -13.28
C LEU A 65 4.91 -1.58 -11.98
N PHE A 66 3.73 -1.78 -11.42
CA PHE A 66 3.58 -2.57 -10.20
C PHE A 66 3.85 -4.05 -10.44
N GLU A 67 3.37 -4.62 -11.55
CA GLU A 67 3.66 -6.00 -11.94
C GLU A 67 5.15 -6.20 -12.23
N ARG A 68 5.78 -5.24 -12.93
CA ARG A 68 7.23 -5.25 -13.17
C ARG A 68 8.01 -5.24 -11.87
N ALA A 69 7.64 -4.38 -10.92
CA ALA A 69 8.26 -4.33 -9.61
C ALA A 69 8.14 -5.66 -8.86
N ALA A 70 6.93 -6.25 -8.80
CA ALA A 70 6.69 -7.52 -8.14
C ALA A 70 7.55 -8.66 -8.74
N MET A 71 7.61 -8.74 -10.08
CA MET A 71 8.42 -9.73 -10.78
C MET A 71 9.92 -9.57 -10.46
N LEU A 72 10.44 -8.35 -10.51
CA LEU A 72 11.86 -8.08 -10.26
C LEU A 72 12.25 -8.33 -8.81
N TYR A 73 11.41 -7.92 -7.84
CA TYR A 73 11.64 -8.25 -6.44
C TYR A 73 11.62 -9.76 -6.18
N GLY A 74 10.74 -10.51 -6.84
CA GLY A 74 10.73 -11.98 -6.79
C GLY A 74 12.04 -12.58 -7.32
N ARG A 75 12.58 -12.07 -8.43
CA ARG A 75 13.87 -12.53 -9.00
C ARG A 75 15.04 -12.32 -8.04
N VAL A 76 15.06 -11.23 -7.31
CA VAL A 76 16.13 -10.92 -6.34
C VAL A 76 15.81 -11.43 -4.92
N SER A 77 14.74 -12.21 -4.76
CA SER A 77 14.28 -12.76 -3.47
C SER A 77 14.02 -11.68 -2.41
N ASN A 78 13.61 -10.49 -2.82
CA ASN A 78 13.21 -9.42 -1.91
C ASN A 78 11.73 -9.57 -1.54
N VAL A 79 11.46 -10.43 -0.54
CA VAL A 79 10.10 -10.76 -0.06
C VAL A 79 9.32 -9.51 0.35
N ARG A 80 9.97 -8.56 1.02
CA ARG A 80 9.36 -7.30 1.44
C ARG A 80 8.91 -6.45 0.24
N GLY A 81 9.80 -6.24 -0.72
CA GLY A 81 9.50 -5.47 -1.93
C GLY A 81 8.40 -6.12 -2.77
N GLU A 82 8.43 -7.46 -2.91
CA GLU A 82 7.40 -8.21 -3.62
C GLU A 82 6.04 -8.03 -2.95
N GLY A 83 5.96 -8.14 -1.63
CA GLY A 83 4.72 -7.90 -0.87
C GLY A 83 4.16 -6.48 -1.07
N GLU A 84 5.02 -5.45 -1.01
CA GLU A 84 4.60 -4.07 -1.27
C GLU A 84 4.11 -3.87 -2.71
N ALA A 85 4.81 -4.41 -3.70
CA ALA A 85 4.40 -4.30 -5.10
C ALA A 85 3.07 -5.01 -5.38
N LEU A 86 2.85 -6.19 -4.81
CA LEU A 86 1.58 -6.93 -4.90
C LEU A 86 0.43 -6.17 -4.24
N PHE A 87 0.68 -5.49 -3.12
CA PHE A 87 -0.31 -4.59 -2.53
C PHE A 87 -0.76 -3.52 -3.53
N TRP A 88 0.17 -2.91 -4.27
CA TRP A 88 -0.17 -1.89 -5.26
C TRP A 88 -0.86 -2.46 -6.50
N VAL A 89 -0.56 -3.70 -6.91
CA VAL A 89 -1.34 -4.41 -7.93
C VAL A 89 -2.79 -4.57 -7.49
N GLY A 90 -3.02 -5.03 -6.24
CA GLY A 90 -4.36 -5.13 -5.67
C GLY A 90 -5.07 -3.76 -5.60
N THR A 91 -4.34 -2.72 -5.20
CA THR A 91 -4.86 -1.35 -5.11
C THR A 91 -5.29 -0.82 -6.48
N PHE A 92 -4.51 -1.08 -7.53
CA PHE A 92 -4.89 -0.72 -8.89
C PHE A 92 -6.23 -1.37 -9.29
N HIS A 93 -6.35 -2.69 -9.12
CA HIS A 93 -7.60 -3.39 -9.47
C HIS A 93 -8.79 -2.88 -8.67
N GLN A 94 -8.64 -2.69 -7.36
CA GLN A 94 -9.73 -2.22 -6.51
C GLN A 94 -10.09 -0.76 -6.77
N VAL A 95 -9.10 0.14 -6.83
CA VAL A 95 -9.35 1.60 -6.77
C VAL A 95 -9.50 2.20 -8.17
N VAL A 96 -8.74 1.69 -9.15
CA VAL A 96 -8.76 2.21 -10.53
C VAL A 96 -9.80 1.48 -11.37
N ARG A 97 -9.90 0.16 -11.22
CA ARG A 97 -10.79 -0.71 -12.03
C ARG A 97 -12.10 -1.09 -11.34
N ASP A 98 -12.26 -0.78 -10.05
CA ASP A 98 -13.39 -1.22 -9.22
C ASP A 98 -13.62 -2.75 -9.28
N ASP A 99 -12.52 -3.50 -9.40
CA ASP A 99 -12.51 -4.96 -9.52
C ASP A 99 -11.92 -5.61 -8.25
N MET A 100 -12.78 -5.81 -7.26
CA MET A 100 -12.40 -6.46 -6.00
C MET A 100 -12.07 -7.94 -6.20
N GLN A 101 -12.69 -8.61 -7.18
CA GLN A 101 -12.45 -10.03 -7.42
C GLN A 101 -11.01 -10.29 -7.84
N THR A 102 -10.46 -9.45 -8.72
CA THR A 102 -9.06 -9.52 -9.14
C THR A 102 -8.10 -8.97 -8.08
N ALA A 103 -8.53 -7.96 -7.30
CA ALA A 103 -7.73 -7.36 -6.24
C ALA A 103 -7.45 -8.29 -5.06
N LEU A 104 -8.46 -9.08 -4.64
CA LEU A 104 -8.43 -9.87 -3.40
C LEU A 104 -7.24 -10.86 -3.32
N PRO A 105 -6.92 -11.66 -4.35
CA PRO A 105 -5.74 -12.53 -4.31
C PRO A 105 -4.43 -11.76 -4.16
N ALA A 106 -4.32 -10.59 -4.76
CA ALA A 106 -3.11 -9.75 -4.66
C ALA A 106 -2.94 -9.21 -3.23
N PHE A 107 -4.00 -8.74 -2.57
CA PHE A 107 -3.95 -8.30 -1.17
C PHE A 107 -3.62 -9.44 -0.22
N THR A 108 -4.17 -10.64 -0.42
CA THR A 108 -3.87 -11.82 0.39
C THR A 108 -2.39 -12.17 0.30
N ARG A 109 -1.83 -12.26 -0.92
CA ARG A 109 -0.40 -12.51 -1.11
C ARG A 109 0.48 -11.40 -0.55
N ALA A 110 0.06 -10.14 -0.69
CA ALA A 110 0.77 -9.00 -0.13
C ALA A 110 0.86 -9.10 1.40
N LEU A 111 -0.24 -9.50 2.08
CA LEU A 111 -0.27 -9.71 3.52
C LEU A 111 0.66 -10.86 3.93
N ASP A 112 0.66 -11.98 3.20
CA ASP A 112 1.51 -13.13 3.47
C ASP A 112 3.00 -12.76 3.38
N PHE A 113 3.41 -12.08 2.30
CA PHE A 113 4.80 -11.66 2.13
C PHE A 113 5.21 -10.56 3.13
N ALA A 114 4.33 -9.59 3.40
CA ALA A 114 4.59 -8.57 4.39
C ALA A 114 4.74 -9.19 5.80
N SER A 115 3.94 -10.21 6.13
CA SER A 115 4.05 -10.96 7.39
C SER A 115 5.37 -11.72 7.49
N GLN A 116 5.81 -12.37 6.40
CA GLN A 116 7.11 -13.05 6.36
C GLN A 116 8.29 -12.09 6.55
N ALA A 117 8.15 -10.86 6.03
CA ALA A 117 9.19 -9.83 6.09
C ALA A 117 9.10 -8.94 7.35
N ASP A 118 8.12 -9.16 8.24
CA ASP A 118 7.76 -8.25 9.35
C ASP A 118 7.54 -6.79 8.90
N ASP A 119 7.01 -6.60 7.68
CA ASP A 119 6.68 -5.28 7.15
C ASP A 119 5.30 -4.83 7.63
N GLN A 120 5.28 -4.28 8.84
CA GLN A 120 4.05 -3.84 9.50
C GLN A 120 3.29 -2.75 8.72
N LEU A 121 3.99 -1.95 7.90
CA LEU A 121 3.34 -0.91 7.10
C LEU A 121 2.52 -1.55 5.97
N THR A 122 3.13 -2.41 5.17
CA THR A 122 2.43 -3.13 4.09
C THR A 122 1.33 -4.04 4.64
N MET A 123 1.58 -4.74 5.77
CA MET A 123 0.53 -5.48 6.49
C MET A 123 -0.68 -4.58 6.79
N SER A 124 -0.44 -3.38 7.34
CA SER A 124 -1.53 -2.46 7.70
C SER A 124 -2.34 -1.99 6.49
N TYR A 125 -1.70 -1.82 5.35
CA TYR A 125 -2.36 -1.49 4.11
C TYR A 125 -3.19 -2.66 3.58
N ALA A 126 -2.60 -3.85 3.47
CA ALA A 126 -3.30 -5.04 2.97
C ALA A 126 -4.53 -5.38 3.83
N LEU A 127 -4.39 -5.38 5.17
CA LEU A 127 -5.50 -5.59 6.10
C LEU A 127 -6.64 -4.60 5.90
N ARG A 128 -6.35 -3.31 5.70
CA ARG A 128 -7.39 -2.32 5.42
C ARG A 128 -8.20 -2.68 4.16
N HIS A 129 -7.52 -3.06 3.09
CA HIS A 129 -8.18 -3.37 1.81
C HIS A 129 -8.92 -4.71 1.84
N LEU A 130 -8.43 -5.70 2.59
CA LEU A 130 -9.16 -6.92 2.91
C LEU A 130 -10.42 -6.61 3.73
N GLY A 131 -10.31 -5.71 4.72
CA GLY A 131 -11.47 -5.24 5.49
C GLY A 131 -12.55 -4.60 4.61
N PHE A 132 -12.19 -3.85 3.58
CA PHE A 132 -13.17 -3.35 2.60
C PHE A 132 -13.82 -4.46 1.79
N ALA A 133 -13.06 -5.48 1.38
CA ALA A 133 -13.61 -6.62 0.67
C ALA A 133 -14.66 -7.37 1.50
N GLU A 134 -14.37 -7.60 2.78
CA GLU A 134 -15.30 -8.25 3.72
C GLU A 134 -16.52 -7.38 4.02
N HIS A 135 -16.32 -6.07 4.16
CA HIS A 135 -17.43 -5.13 4.33
C HIS A 135 -18.38 -5.19 3.13
N MET A 136 -17.88 -5.17 1.90
CA MET A 136 -18.68 -5.30 0.68
C MET A 136 -19.39 -6.67 0.60
N ALA A 137 -18.80 -7.71 1.19
CA ALA A 137 -19.43 -9.05 1.30
C ALA A 137 -20.42 -9.17 2.46
N GLY A 138 -20.67 -8.10 3.23
CA GLY A 138 -21.56 -8.09 4.39
C GLY A 138 -21.00 -8.80 5.63
N GLN A 139 -19.69 -9.11 5.64
CA GLN A 139 -19.00 -9.79 6.74
C GLN A 139 -18.47 -8.75 7.74
N LEU A 140 -19.38 -8.03 8.41
CA LEU A 140 -19.05 -6.83 9.20
C LEU A 140 -18.07 -7.10 10.35
N GLU A 141 -18.13 -8.25 11.02
CA GLU A 141 -17.23 -8.58 12.13
C GLU A 141 -15.81 -8.89 11.63
N ALA A 142 -15.66 -9.58 10.49
CA ALA A 142 -14.38 -9.83 9.87
C ALA A 142 -13.75 -8.50 9.37
N ALA A 143 -14.55 -7.66 8.71
CA ALA A 143 -14.14 -6.32 8.28
C ALA A 143 -13.63 -5.47 9.46
N ARG A 144 -14.38 -5.49 10.56
CA ARG A 144 -14.00 -4.79 11.80
C ARG A 144 -12.63 -5.29 12.30
N ALA A 145 -12.46 -6.60 12.44
CA ALA A 145 -11.22 -7.19 12.94
C ALA A 145 -10.01 -6.76 12.09
N HIS A 146 -10.13 -6.75 10.77
CA HIS A 146 -9.08 -6.30 9.88
C HIS A 146 -8.80 -4.78 10.00
N PHE A 147 -9.82 -3.93 10.10
CA PHE A 147 -9.61 -2.49 10.30
C PHE A 147 -8.98 -2.19 11.67
N GLU A 148 -9.38 -2.88 12.73
CA GLU A 148 -8.80 -2.73 14.07
C GLU A 148 -7.34 -3.16 14.09
N GLU A 149 -7.00 -4.30 13.51
CA GLU A 149 -5.60 -4.75 13.43
C GLU A 149 -4.75 -3.80 12.58
N SER A 150 -5.25 -3.35 11.43
CA SER A 150 -4.60 -2.32 10.63
C SER A 150 -4.38 -1.03 11.44
N THR A 151 -5.37 -0.60 12.22
CA THR A 151 -5.27 0.59 13.08
C THR A 151 -4.22 0.40 14.17
N ARG A 152 -4.17 -0.78 14.81
CA ARG A 152 -3.17 -1.13 15.81
C ARG A 152 -1.75 -1.07 15.26
N LEU A 153 -1.53 -1.62 14.06
CA LEU A 153 -0.24 -1.54 13.37
C LEU A 153 0.15 -0.10 13.07
N ARG A 154 -0.76 0.71 12.52
CA ARG A 154 -0.52 2.12 12.18
C ARG A 154 -0.23 2.97 13.40
N ARG A 155 -0.90 2.73 14.53
CA ARG A 155 -0.59 3.41 15.81
C ARG A 155 0.83 3.07 16.28
N ARG A 156 1.25 1.80 16.23
CA ARG A 156 2.62 1.40 16.59
C ARG A 156 3.68 2.05 15.71
N LEU A 157 3.38 2.24 14.43
CA LEU A 157 4.27 2.89 13.47
C LEU A 157 4.25 4.42 13.57
N GLY A 158 3.36 5.03 14.38
CA GLY A 158 3.17 6.47 14.41
C GLY A 158 2.54 7.04 13.12
N PHE A 159 1.94 6.17 12.29
CA PHE A 159 1.30 6.60 11.04
C PHE A 159 -0.12 7.13 11.30
N LEU A 160 -0.20 8.29 11.96
CA LEU A 160 -1.46 8.89 12.42
C LEU A 160 -2.46 9.23 11.30
N PRO A 161 -2.07 9.76 10.13
CA PRO A 161 -3.02 9.94 9.03
C PRO A 161 -3.68 8.64 8.59
N GLY A 162 -2.92 7.54 8.61
CA GLY A 162 -3.44 6.21 8.32
C GLY A 162 -4.39 5.69 9.40
N VAL A 163 -4.13 5.99 10.67
CA VAL A 163 -5.06 5.71 11.78
C VAL A 163 -6.38 6.43 11.54
N ALA A 164 -6.35 7.75 11.29
CA ALA A 164 -7.55 8.53 11.04
C ALA A 164 -8.37 7.98 9.86
N ALA A 165 -7.71 7.57 8.78
CA ALA A 165 -8.37 6.94 7.64
C ALA A 165 -9.07 5.62 8.01
N ASN A 166 -8.51 4.80 8.92
CA ASN A 166 -9.13 3.57 9.39
C ASN A 166 -10.32 3.84 10.32
N LEU A 167 -10.22 4.85 11.19
CA LEU A 167 -11.32 5.24 12.07
C LEU A 167 -12.56 5.64 11.29
N ILE A 168 -12.42 6.23 10.10
CA ILE A 168 -13.54 6.52 9.20
C ILE A 168 -14.24 5.22 8.76
N ALA A 169 -13.49 4.18 8.38
CA ALA A 169 -14.06 2.89 7.99
C ALA A 169 -14.76 2.20 9.17
N LEU A 170 -14.15 2.24 10.36
CA LEU A 170 -14.76 1.72 11.59
C LEU A 170 -16.03 2.48 11.97
N ALA A 171 -16.07 3.81 11.75
CA ALA A 171 -17.28 4.61 11.98
C ALA A 171 -18.42 4.22 11.04
N GLN A 172 -18.10 3.94 9.77
CA GLN A 172 -19.10 3.43 8.82
C GLN A 172 -19.70 2.09 9.29
N LEU A 173 -18.85 1.14 9.71
CA LEU A 173 -19.32 -0.14 10.27
C LEU A 173 -20.17 0.05 11.53
N ALA A 174 -19.78 0.98 12.41
CA ALA A 174 -20.55 1.26 13.63
C ALA A 174 -21.93 1.83 13.29
N ALA A 175 -22.03 2.76 12.35
CA ALA A 175 -23.28 3.33 11.90
C ALA A 175 -24.22 2.29 11.25
N GLU A 176 -23.68 1.40 10.41
CA GLU A 176 -24.44 0.27 9.81
C GLU A 176 -25.00 -0.70 10.86
N GLN A 177 -24.33 -0.78 12.01
CA GLN A 177 -24.76 -1.57 13.17
C GLN A 177 -25.64 -0.76 14.14
N HIS A 178 -26.16 0.41 13.74
CA HIS A 178 -26.96 1.32 14.57
C HIS A 178 -26.27 1.79 15.86
N ARG A 179 -24.92 1.90 15.83
CA ARG A 179 -24.10 2.40 16.95
C ARG A 179 -23.63 3.83 16.64
N GLU A 180 -24.58 4.75 16.60
CA GLU A 180 -24.34 6.13 16.16
C GLU A 180 -23.36 6.89 17.07
N ASP A 181 -23.45 6.67 18.39
CA ASP A 181 -22.53 7.31 19.37
C ASP A 181 -21.08 6.85 19.14
N ASP A 182 -20.86 5.55 18.86
CA ASP A 182 -19.55 5.01 18.55
C ASP A 182 -19.01 5.59 17.22
N ALA A 183 -19.89 5.70 16.21
CA ALA A 183 -19.52 6.28 14.92
C ALA A 183 -19.10 7.75 15.07
N ALA A 184 -19.85 8.53 15.85
CA ALA A 184 -19.53 9.92 16.12
C ALA A 184 -18.19 10.08 16.88
N ALA A 185 -17.94 9.22 17.88
CA ALA A 185 -16.69 9.23 18.64
C ALA A 185 -15.48 8.89 17.75
N LEU A 186 -15.60 7.89 16.87
CA LEU A 186 -14.56 7.51 15.92
C LEU A 186 -14.25 8.62 14.91
N LEU A 187 -15.27 9.30 14.38
CA LEU A 187 -15.07 10.44 13.46
C LEU A 187 -14.47 11.65 14.16
N LYS A 188 -14.80 11.87 15.45
CA LYS A 188 -14.17 12.91 16.25
C LYS A 188 -12.67 12.64 16.41
N GLU A 189 -12.28 11.43 16.82
CA GLU A 189 -10.87 11.05 16.94
C GLU A 189 -10.14 11.16 15.59
N ALA A 190 -10.78 10.73 14.49
CA ALA A 190 -10.21 10.86 13.14
C ALA A 190 -9.95 12.34 12.77
N THR A 191 -10.85 13.25 13.15
CA THR A 191 -10.67 14.69 12.94
C THR A 191 -9.46 15.20 13.70
N GLU A 192 -9.40 14.93 15.01
CA GLU A 192 -8.31 15.38 15.89
C GLU A 192 -6.93 14.91 15.39
N LEU A 193 -6.83 13.63 14.97
CA LEU A 193 -5.60 13.09 14.41
C LEU A 193 -5.23 13.75 13.07
N ALA A 194 -6.20 13.98 12.19
CA ALA A 194 -5.95 14.60 10.89
C ALA A 194 -5.52 16.06 11.03
N GLU A 195 -6.13 16.81 11.95
CA GLU A 195 -5.75 18.20 12.29
C GLU A 195 -4.34 18.25 12.87
N SER A 196 -4.03 17.38 13.83
CA SER A 196 -2.71 17.36 14.50
C SER A 196 -1.56 17.04 13.54
N THR A 197 -1.85 16.40 12.41
CA THR A 197 -0.86 16.01 11.39
C THR A 197 -0.90 16.87 10.13
N GLY A 198 -1.79 17.87 10.05
CA GLY A 198 -1.98 18.69 8.85
C GLY A 198 -2.45 17.88 7.63
N SER A 199 -3.25 16.84 7.85
CA SER A 199 -3.66 15.88 6.81
C SER A 199 -4.97 16.31 6.14
N ASP A 200 -4.95 17.40 5.36
CA ASP A 200 -6.13 17.98 4.70
C ASP A 200 -6.94 16.99 3.84
N GLY A 201 -6.24 16.04 3.20
CA GLY A 201 -6.90 14.97 2.45
C GLY A 201 -7.80 14.10 3.33
N VAL A 202 -7.31 13.73 4.52
CA VAL A 202 -8.08 12.93 5.48
C VAL A 202 -9.22 13.76 6.09
N LEU A 203 -9.01 15.05 6.34
CA LEU A 203 -10.09 15.94 6.80
C LEU A 203 -11.25 15.99 5.81
N ARG A 204 -10.97 16.07 4.50
CA ARG A 204 -12.02 15.99 3.48
C ARG A 204 -12.77 14.64 3.52
N TRP A 205 -12.07 13.53 3.77
CA TRP A 205 -12.73 12.22 3.92
C TRP A 205 -13.61 12.14 5.15
N VAL A 206 -13.17 12.70 6.28
CA VAL A 206 -13.99 12.78 7.51
C VAL A 206 -15.25 13.59 7.26
N THR A 207 -15.13 14.78 6.64
CA THR A 207 -16.29 15.62 6.31
C THR A 207 -17.29 14.84 5.43
N GLY A 208 -16.83 14.22 4.35
CA GLY A 208 -17.70 13.42 3.50
C GLY A 208 -18.29 12.20 4.21
N ALA A 209 -17.61 11.61 5.19
CA ALA A 209 -18.16 10.52 6.00
C ALA A 209 -19.28 11.04 6.94
N ARG A 210 -19.07 12.17 7.61
CA ARG A 210 -20.10 12.82 8.46
C ARG A 210 -21.38 13.12 7.68
N GLU A 211 -21.23 13.68 6.48
CA GLU A 211 -22.38 13.98 5.60
C GLU A 211 -23.15 12.71 5.22
N ARG A 212 -22.45 11.65 4.79
CA ARG A 212 -23.10 10.37 4.43
C ARG A 212 -23.81 9.69 5.59
N LEU A 213 -23.26 9.82 6.79
CA LEU A 213 -23.82 9.20 8.02
C LEU A 213 -24.80 10.12 8.74
N ASN A 214 -25.08 11.33 8.25
CA ASN A 214 -25.90 12.36 8.90
C ASN A 214 -25.46 12.68 10.36
N LEU A 215 -24.15 12.58 10.63
CA LEU A 215 -23.54 12.90 11.91
C LEU A 215 -22.92 14.29 11.87
N GLN A 216 -23.33 15.17 12.81
CA GLN A 216 -22.81 16.54 12.92
C GLN A 216 -21.45 16.60 13.65
#